data_6259dd042a4cfbed904e3399952ebe2a
#
_entry.id   6259dd042a4cfbed904e3399952ebe2a
#
_cell.length_a   1.000
_cell.length_b   1.000
_cell.length_c   1.000
_cell.angle_alpha   90.00
_cell.angle_beta   90.00
_cell.angle_gamma   90.00
#
_symmetry.space_group_name_H-M   'P 1'
#
loop_
_entity.id
_entity.type
_entity.pdbx_description
1 polymer ?
#
loop_
_entity_poly.entity_id
_entity_poly.type
_entity_poly.pdbx_seq_one_letter_code
_entity_poly.pdbx_strand_id
1 'polypeptide(L)'
;LFKQHIKKTQDKFISITSRRTLAKEQYEDFLDICEDHISYYEYDTFNPNNQGLTICIDSILKIKHWDFSNHIIFLDEFNSIIEYILDTDTMAKIRDEVFDILLNTILLNCKTIICVDADISDLSIEYLKEVERIKDIKINYIQNDYIHNKGTLSTEIHEHEEFIERISKEEMWLLPCDSKKQAKNLWIQLTNFDEEYHPER
;
A
#
# COMPACT_ATOMS: atom_id res chain seq x y z
N LEU A 1 -12.71 7.68 7.09
CA LEU A 1 -12.69 7.59 8.56
C LEU A 1 -11.35 8.11 9.13
N PHE A 2 -10.19 7.55 8.72
CA PHE A 2 -8.87 7.96 9.24
C PHE A 2 -8.59 9.46 9.02
N LYS A 3 -8.74 9.96 7.78
CA LYS A 3 -8.58 11.39 7.46
C LYS A 3 -9.46 12.29 8.33
N GLN A 4 -10.71 11.90 8.57
CA GLN A 4 -11.63 12.65 9.43
C GLN A 4 -11.18 12.68 10.90
N HIS A 5 -10.62 11.55 11.37
CA HIS A 5 -10.07 11.47 12.72
C HIS A 5 -8.87 12.42 12.88
N ILE A 6 -7.87 12.35 11.99
CA ILE A 6 -6.69 13.22 12.02
C ILE A 6 -7.08 14.69 11.93
N LYS A 7 -7.97 15.06 11.02
CA LYS A 7 -8.46 16.44 10.89
C LYS A 7 -9.11 16.98 12.17
N LYS A 8 -9.77 16.10 12.93
CA LYS A 8 -10.46 16.47 14.18
C LYS A 8 -9.51 16.52 15.37
N THR A 9 -8.60 15.57 15.49
CA THR A 9 -7.76 15.40 16.70
C THR A 9 -6.42 16.11 16.59
N GLN A 10 -5.95 16.38 15.37
CA GLN A 10 -4.61 16.89 15.09
C GLN A 10 -3.50 15.97 15.64
N ASP A 11 -3.80 14.67 15.77
CA ASP A 11 -2.82 13.67 16.21
C ASP A 11 -1.68 13.54 15.21
N LYS A 12 -0.47 13.27 15.71
CA LYS A 12 0.66 12.91 14.85
C LYS A 12 0.43 11.52 14.26
N PHE A 13 0.81 11.35 13.00
CA PHE A 13 0.67 10.05 12.34
C PHE A 13 1.84 9.73 11.39
N ILE A 14 2.06 8.44 11.22
CA ILE A 14 3.00 7.90 10.22
C ILE A 14 2.24 6.90 9.38
N SER A 15 2.18 7.15 8.08
CA SER A 15 1.63 6.23 7.08
C SER A 15 2.76 5.40 6.48
N ILE A 16 2.70 4.09 6.62
CA ILE A 16 3.71 3.15 6.14
C ILE A 16 3.10 2.29 5.03
N THR A 17 3.79 2.18 3.91
CA THR A 17 3.38 1.37 2.76
C THR A 17 4.52 0.51 2.23
N SER A 18 4.20 -0.48 1.40
CA SER A 18 5.21 -1.29 0.70
C SER A 18 5.67 -0.69 -0.63
N ARG A 19 4.89 0.23 -1.24
CA ARG A 19 5.10 0.72 -2.62
C ARG A 19 5.24 2.23 -2.68
N ARG A 20 6.19 2.70 -3.49
CA ARG A 20 6.42 4.15 -3.72
C ARG A 20 5.23 4.85 -4.35
N THR A 21 4.51 4.18 -5.26
CA THR A 21 3.32 4.73 -5.91
C THR A 21 2.22 4.99 -4.89
N LEU A 22 1.96 4.03 -3.99
CA LEU A 22 0.99 4.16 -2.93
C LEU A 22 1.41 5.24 -1.92
N ALA A 23 2.70 5.31 -1.57
CA ALA A 23 3.22 6.36 -0.69
C ALA A 23 3.02 7.76 -1.29
N LYS A 24 3.19 7.92 -2.59
CA LYS A 24 2.95 9.18 -3.28
C LYS A 24 1.46 9.56 -3.25
N GLU A 25 0.59 8.63 -3.58
CA GLU A 25 -0.86 8.82 -3.56
C GLU A 25 -1.36 9.19 -2.15
N GLN A 26 -0.90 8.49 -1.13
CA GLN A 26 -1.23 8.81 0.25
C GLN A 26 -0.70 10.16 0.70
N TYR A 27 0.50 10.53 0.27
CA TYR A 27 1.06 11.84 0.56
C TYR A 27 0.16 12.95 0.00
N GLU A 28 -0.20 12.86 -1.28
CA GLU A 28 -1.12 13.81 -1.94
C GLU A 28 -2.48 13.85 -1.23
N ASP A 29 -2.97 12.71 -0.85
CA ASP A 29 -4.23 12.53 -0.13
C ASP A 29 -4.25 13.16 1.28
N PHE A 30 -3.12 13.17 1.96
CA PHE A 30 -3.02 13.72 3.31
C PHE A 30 -2.68 15.22 3.35
N LEU A 31 -2.21 15.83 2.26
CA LEU A 31 -1.96 17.26 2.18
C LEU A 31 -3.22 18.11 2.48
N ASP A 32 -4.41 17.61 2.13
CA ASP A 32 -5.67 18.29 2.39
C ASP A 32 -6.04 18.38 3.88
N ILE A 33 -5.36 17.59 4.73
CA ILE A 33 -5.69 17.48 6.16
C ILE A 33 -4.56 17.85 7.10
N CYS A 34 -3.34 17.97 6.58
CA CYS A 34 -2.14 18.21 7.35
C CYS A 34 -1.15 19.05 6.52
N GLU A 35 -1.01 20.35 6.85
CA GLU A 35 -0.15 21.27 6.10
C GLU A 35 1.34 20.96 6.26
N ASP A 36 1.76 20.39 7.38
CA ASP A 36 3.15 19.99 7.64
C ASP A 36 3.40 18.50 7.40
N HIS A 37 2.58 17.87 6.54
CA HIS A 37 2.78 16.51 6.11
C HIS A 37 4.03 16.40 5.23
N ILE A 38 4.89 15.42 5.51
CA ILE A 38 6.11 15.18 4.76
C ILE A 38 6.11 13.80 4.12
N SER A 39 6.84 13.70 3.02
CA SER A 39 7.06 12.43 2.33
C SER A 39 8.54 12.06 2.31
N TYR A 40 8.83 10.79 2.54
CA TYR A 40 10.18 10.25 2.61
C TYR A 40 11.00 10.41 1.32
N TYR A 41 10.37 10.59 0.17
CA TYR A 41 11.05 10.74 -1.11
C TYR A 41 11.34 12.21 -1.49
N GLU A 42 10.73 13.17 -0.77
CA GLU A 42 10.97 14.59 -0.99
C GLU A 42 12.07 15.15 -0.07
N TYR A 43 12.31 14.47 1.05
CA TYR A 43 13.21 14.95 2.09
C TYR A 43 14.21 13.86 2.50
N ASP A 44 15.47 14.23 2.62
CA ASP A 44 16.54 13.34 3.15
C ASP A 44 16.51 13.21 4.67
N THR A 45 15.98 14.24 5.34
CA THR A 45 15.87 14.28 6.80
C THR A 45 14.43 14.55 7.21
N PHE A 46 13.96 13.82 8.21
CA PHE A 46 12.60 13.94 8.73
C PHE A 46 12.62 14.60 10.10
N ASN A 47 11.67 15.51 10.32
CA ASN A 47 11.49 16.14 11.61
C ASN A 47 10.38 15.39 12.39
N PRO A 48 10.68 14.80 13.58
CA PRO A 48 9.68 14.08 14.37
C PRO A 48 8.59 15.01 14.93
N ASN A 49 8.73 16.33 14.78
CA ASN A 49 7.70 17.29 15.18
C ASN A 49 6.64 17.53 14.11
N ASN A 50 6.86 17.14 12.86
CA ASN A 50 5.83 17.21 11.83
C ASN A 50 4.61 16.39 12.26
N GLN A 51 3.43 16.84 11.89
CA GLN A 51 2.19 16.16 12.22
C GLN A 51 2.05 14.87 11.45
N GLY A 52 2.45 14.83 10.17
CA GLY A 52 2.33 13.67 9.29
C GLY A 52 3.62 13.28 8.60
N LEU A 53 3.86 11.98 8.46
CA LEU A 53 4.90 11.39 7.63
C LEU A 53 4.32 10.25 6.80
N THR A 54 4.58 10.25 5.49
CA THR A 54 4.39 9.06 4.64
C THR A 54 5.74 8.47 4.26
N ILE A 55 5.91 7.16 4.49
CA ILE A 55 7.18 6.47 4.30
C ILE A 55 6.97 5.05 3.77
N CYS A 56 7.87 4.58 2.89
CA CYS A 56 7.92 3.17 2.54
C CYS A 56 8.64 2.35 3.60
N ILE A 57 8.24 1.09 3.72
CA ILE A 57 8.79 0.15 4.72
C ILE A 57 10.30 -0.04 4.59
N ASP A 58 10.86 0.02 3.38
CA ASP A 58 12.31 -0.07 3.13
C ASP A 58 13.11 1.11 3.72
N SER A 59 12.43 2.19 4.04
CA SER A 59 13.01 3.43 4.54
C SER A 59 12.78 3.66 6.03
N ILE A 60 12.08 2.77 6.74
CA ILE A 60 11.75 2.98 8.17
C ILE A 60 12.96 3.07 9.09
N LEU A 61 14.12 2.53 8.66
CA LEU A 61 15.37 2.67 9.40
C LEU A 61 15.78 4.13 9.62
N LYS A 62 15.33 5.05 8.75
CA LYS A 62 15.60 6.49 8.87
C LYS A 62 14.95 7.11 10.10
N ILE A 63 13.87 6.51 10.60
CA ILE A 63 13.11 7.02 11.76
C ILE A 63 13.27 6.16 13.02
N LYS A 64 14.15 5.17 13.02
CA LYS A 64 14.33 4.23 14.14
C LYS A 64 14.63 4.86 15.50
N HIS A 65 15.07 6.11 15.53
CA HIS A 65 15.41 6.84 16.75
C HIS A 65 14.28 7.76 17.25
N TRP A 66 13.11 7.75 16.60
CA TRP A 66 11.98 8.58 17.00
C TRP A 66 11.27 8.02 18.24
N ASP A 67 10.63 8.91 18.96
CA ASP A 67 9.62 8.56 19.97
C ASP A 67 8.26 8.42 19.30
N PHE A 68 7.72 7.22 19.29
CA PHE A 68 6.42 6.90 18.66
C PHE A 68 5.24 7.02 19.61
N SER A 69 5.43 7.31 20.89
CA SER A 69 4.39 7.28 21.94
C SER A 69 3.18 8.16 21.64
N ASN A 70 3.36 9.22 20.83
CA ASN A 70 2.31 10.14 20.44
C ASN A 70 1.87 9.98 18.97
N HIS A 71 2.34 8.94 18.27
CA HIS A 71 2.02 8.74 16.86
C HIS A 71 0.95 7.66 16.66
N ILE A 72 0.05 7.92 15.71
CA ILE A 72 -0.80 6.90 15.11
C ILE A 72 -0.03 6.29 13.96
N ILE A 73 0.11 4.96 13.95
CA ILE A 73 0.72 4.23 12.84
C ILE A 73 -0.39 3.70 11.93
N PHE A 74 -0.38 4.16 10.69
CA PHE A 74 -1.31 3.75 9.66
C PHE A 74 -0.59 2.84 8.66
N LEU A 75 -0.99 1.58 8.60
CA LEU A 75 -0.43 0.56 7.72
C LEU A 75 -1.45 0.25 6.62
N ASP A 76 -1.17 0.71 5.41
CA ASP A 76 -2.04 0.50 4.26
C ASP A 76 -1.52 -0.63 3.38
N GLU A 77 -2.42 -1.48 2.92
CA GLU A 77 -2.08 -2.77 2.30
C GLU A 77 -1.13 -3.57 3.22
N PHE A 78 -1.57 -3.82 4.45
CA PHE A 78 -0.73 -4.42 5.49
C PHE A 78 -0.17 -5.78 5.07
N ASN A 79 -0.94 -6.58 4.38
CA ASN A 79 -0.49 -7.86 3.81
C ASN A 79 0.70 -7.66 2.87
N SER A 80 0.59 -6.69 1.96
CA SER A 80 1.67 -6.34 1.04
C SER A 80 2.93 -5.85 1.77
N ILE A 81 2.80 -5.18 2.93
CA ILE A 81 3.95 -4.78 3.76
C ILE A 81 4.68 -6.00 4.31
N ILE A 82 3.95 -6.97 4.87
CA ILE A 82 4.53 -8.19 5.44
C ILE A 82 5.18 -9.03 4.34
N GLU A 83 4.50 -9.26 3.23
CA GLU A 83 5.04 -9.98 2.08
C GLU A 83 6.30 -9.29 1.50
N TYR A 84 6.28 -7.97 1.39
CA TYR A 84 7.44 -7.21 0.91
C TYR A 84 8.66 -7.40 1.79
N ILE A 85 8.49 -7.38 3.12
CA ILE A 85 9.59 -7.63 4.04
C ILE A 85 10.11 -9.07 3.88
N LEU A 86 9.22 -10.06 3.75
CA LEU A 86 9.59 -11.48 3.73
C LEU A 86 10.24 -11.90 2.41
N ASP A 87 9.70 -11.49 1.28
CA ASP A 87 9.95 -12.14 0.00
C ASP A 87 10.84 -11.33 -0.94
N THR A 88 11.05 -10.03 -0.71
CA THR A 88 11.81 -9.24 -1.68
C THR A 88 13.32 -9.31 -1.47
N ASP A 89 14.06 -9.40 -2.56
CA ASP A 89 15.53 -9.34 -2.57
C ASP A 89 16.05 -8.00 -2.03
N THR A 90 15.31 -6.92 -2.23
CA THR A 90 15.65 -5.58 -1.72
C THR A 90 15.78 -5.58 -0.21
N MET A 91 14.94 -6.38 0.47
CA MET A 91 14.94 -6.50 1.93
C MET A 91 15.94 -7.51 2.47
N ALA A 92 16.51 -8.38 1.64
CA ALA A 92 17.30 -9.53 2.09
C ALA A 92 18.41 -9.21 3.10
N LYS A 93 19.05 -8.03 2.99
CA LYS A 93 20.14 -7.62 3.87
C LYS A 93 19.70 -6.91 5.15
N ILE A 94 18.50 -6.36 5.17
CA ILE A 94 18.00 -5.50 6.27
C ILE A 94 16.69 -6.04 6.86
N ARG A 95 16.21 -7.19 6.38
CA ARG A 95 14.93 -7.80 6.74
C ARG A 95 14.73 -7.90 8.26
N ASP A 96 15.67 -8.51 8.93
CA ASP A 96 15.60 -8.73 10.38
C ASP A 96 15.57 -7.41 11.14
N GLU A 97 16.39 -6.42 10.72
CA GLU A 97 16.39 -5.10 11.34
C GLU A 97 15.08 -4.35 11.09
N VAL A 98 14.53 -4.43 9.89
CA VAL A 98 13.23 -3.82 9.53
C VAL A 98 12.11 -4.45 10.34
N PHE A 99 12.07 -5.77 10.45
CA PHE A 99 11.09 -6.49 11.26
C PHE A 99 11.17 -6.09 12.73
N ASP A 100 12.38 -6.07 13.29
CA ASP A 100 12.63 -5.68 14.68
C ASP A 100 12.17 -4.25 14.95
N ILE A 101 12.52 -3.32 14.07
CA ILE A 101 12.11 -1.91 14.21
C ILE A 101 10.62 -1.75 14.06
N LEU A 102 10.00 -2.38 13.06
CA LEU A 102 8.55 -2.32 12.89
C LEU A 102 7.83 -2.83 14.15
N LEU A 103 8.17 -4.01 14.63
CA LEU A 103 7.54 -4.60 15.81
C LEU A 103 7.94 -3.87 17.10
N ASN A 104 9.20 -3.96 17.47
CA ASN A 104 9.66 -3.61 18.82
C ASN A 104 9.82 -2.11 19.03
N THR A 105 10.13 -1.35 17.97
CA THR A 105 10.35 0.09 18.09
C THR A 105 9.09 0.89 17.75
N ILE A 106 8.40 0.55 16.67
CA ILE A 106 7.25 1.33 16.19
C ILE A 106 5.95 0.83 16.80
N LEU A 107 5.52 -0.39 16.46
CA LEU A 107 4.18 -0.87 16.82
C LEU A 107 3.98 -1.04 18.32
N LEU A 108 4.99 -1.53 19.05
CA LEU A 108 4.87 -1.68 20.51
C LEU A 108 4.86 -0.36 21.27
N ASN A 109 5.45 0.70 20.71
CA ASN A 109 5.57 1.99 21.40
C ASN A 109 4.62 3.07 20.89
N CYS A 110 3.91 2.88 19.78
CA CYS A 110 3.03 3.90 19.25
C CYS A 110 1.73 4.05 20.06
N LYS A 111 1.05 5.19 19.87
CA LYS A 111 -0.24 5.50 20.52
C LYS A 111 -1.36 4.59 20.02
N THR A 112 -1.44 4.40 18.71
CA THR A 112 -2.52 3.63 18.06
C THR A 112 -1.98 3.00 16.78
N ILE A 113 -2.46 1.79 16.48
CA ILE A 113 -2.17 1.07 15.24
C ILE A 113 -3.48 0.97 14.46
N ILE A 114 -3.44 1.32 13.18
CA ILE A 114 -4.53 1.16 12.23
C ILE A 114 -3.97 0.40 11.03
N CYS A 115 -4.42 -0.83 10.84
CA CYS A 115 -4.09 -1.64 9.67
C CYS A 115 -5.31 -1.70 8.77
N VAL A 116 -5.11 -1.47 7.48
CA VAL A 116 -6.15 -1.63 6.46
C VAL A 116 -5.63 -2.52 5.35
N ASP A 117 -6.51 -3.38 4.86
CA ASP A 117 -6.25 -4.27 3.76
C ASP A 117 -7.56 -4.74 3.16
N ALA A 118 -7.58 -5.03 1.87
CA ALA A 118 -8.74 -5.60 1.20
C ALA A 118 -8.85 -7.12 1.42
N ASP A 119 -7.70 -7.78 1.62
CA ASP A 119 -7.60 -9.24 1.78
C ASP A 119 -6.47 -9.60 2.76
N ILE A 120 -6.79 -9.59 4.04
CA ILE A 120 -5.81 -9.85 5.10
C ILE A 120 -5.52 -11.35 5.24
N SER A 121 -4.24 -11.74 5.13
CA SER A 121 -3.80 -13.13 5.25
C SER A 121 -3.71 -13.62 6.70
N ASP A 122 -3.72 -14.94 6.88
CA ASP A 122 -3.50 -15.58 8.19
C ASP A 122 -2.16 -15.16 8.80
N LEU A 123 -1.11 -15.02 8.00
CA LEU A 123 0.21 -14.58 8.45
C LEU A 123 0.17 -13.15 9.03
N SER A 124 -0.53 -12.25 8.36
CA SER A 124 -0.72 -10.87 8.84
C SER A 124 -1.54 -10.84 10.13
N ILE A 125 -2.54 -11.70 10.24
CA ILE A 125 -3.34 -11.84 11.46
C ILE A 125 -2.48 -12.39 12.61
N GLU A 126 -1.64 -13.39 12.36
CA GLU A 126 -0.72 -13.94 13.38
C GLU A 126 0.27 -12.89 13.88
N TYR A 127 0.82 -12.09 12.97
CA TYR A 127 1.68 -10.98 13.34
C TYR A 127 0.97 -9.96 14.23
N LEU A 128 -0.25 -9.58 13.91
CA LEU A 128 -1.05 -8.68 14.72
C LEU A 128 -1.41 -9.28 16.09
N LYS A 129 -1.68 -10.57 16.18
CA LYS A 129 -1.89 -11.28 17.46
C LYS A 129 -0.66 -11.25 18.34
N GLU A 130 0.54 -11.33 17.74
CA GLU A 130 1.78 -11.19 18.50
C GLU A 130 1.95 -9.77 19.06
N VAL A 131 1.63 -8.74 18.27
CA VAL A 131 1.57 -7.34 18.76
C VAL A 131 0.56 -7.20 19.90
N GLU A 132 -0.64 -7.79 19.76
CA GLU A 132 -1.70 -7.81 20.79
C GLU A 132 -1.19 -8.43 22.10
N ARG A 133 -0.52 -9.59 21.98
CA ARG A 133 0.03 -10.33 23.12
C ARG A 133 1.11 -9.55 23.86
N ILE A 134 2.07 -8.95 23.13
CA ILE A 134 3.22 -8.27 23.74
C ILE A 134 2.82 -6.91 24.31
N LYS A 135 1.97 -6.16 23.62
CA LYS A 135 1.52 -4.83 24.04
C LYS A 135 0.41 -4.87 25.07
N ASP A 136 -0.16 -6.04 25.35
CA ASP A 136 -1.33 -6.24 26.23
C ASP A 136 -2.52 -5.33 25.83
N ILE A 137 -2.81 -5.30 24.54
CA ILE A 137 -3.93 -4.56 23.97
C ILE A 137 -4.92 -5.51 23.32
N LYS A 138 -6.12 -5.02 23.04
CA LYS A 138 -7.09 -5.76 22.25
C LYS A 138 -7.21 -5.17 20.85
N ILE A 139 -7.04 -6.00 19.83
CA ILE A 139 -7.26 -5.61 18.44
C ILE A 139 -8.76 -5.77 18.10
N ASN A 140 -9.32 -4.75 17.49
CA ASN A 140 -10.66 -4.79 16.93
C ASN A 140 -10.59 -5.06 15.44
N TYR A 141 -11.16 -6.18 15.01
CA TYR A 141 -11.27 -6.54 13.59
C TYR A 141 -12.59 -6.01 13.05
N ILE A 142 -12.51 -5.23 11.98
CA ILE A 142 -13.68 -4.68 11.30
C ILE A 142 -13.63 -5.18 9.85
N GLN A 143 -14.57 -6.05 9.51
CA GLN A 143 -14.75 -6.52 8.14
C GLN A 143 -15.80 -5.66 7.45
N ASN A 144 -15.46 -5.15 6.26
CA ASN A 144 -16.39 -4.41 5.42
C ASN A 144 -16.87 -5.31 4.28
N ASP A 145 -18.09 -5.79 4.38
CA ASP A 145 -18.73 -6.63 3.37
C ASP A 145 -19.39 -5.82 2.24
N TYR A 146 -19.14 -4.52 2.19
CA TYR A 146 -19.68 -3.66 1.14
C TYR A 146 -18.97 -3.91 -0.20
N ILE A 147 -19.70 -4.46 -1.15
CA ILE A 147 -19.23 -4.62 -2.53
C ILE A 147 -19.69 -3.40 -3.33
N HIS A 148 -18.71 -2.58 -3.72
CA HIS A 148 -18.96 -1.46 -4.64
C HIS A 148 -19.20 -2.04 -6.03
N ASN A 149 -20.33 -1.74 -6.64
CA ASN A 149 -20.78 -2.33 -7.92
C ASN A 149 -21.05 -3.84 -7.84
N LYS A 150 -22.26 -4.20 -7.45
CA LYS A 150 -22.81 -5.56 -7.62
C LYS A 150 -23.03 -5.90 -9.10
N GLY A 151 -22.06 -5.59 -9.96
CA GLY A 151 -22.01 -6.02 -11.33
C GLY A 151 -21.61 -7.49 -11.41
N THR A 152 -22.09 -8.17 -12.43
CA THR A 152 -21.64 -9.52 -12.72
C THR A 152 -20.20 -9.43 -13.23
N LEU A 153 -19.24 -9.88 -12.42
CA LEU A 153 -17.88 -10.10 -12.91
C LEU A 153 -17.91 -11.42 -13.68
N SER A 154 -17.84 -11.39 -15.00
CA SER A 154 -17.61 -12.58 -15.79
C SER A 154 -16.12 -12.72 -16.06
N THR A 155 -15.53 -13.83 -15.63
CA THR A 155 -14.17 -14.19 -16.01
C THR A 155 -14.26 -15.24 -17.10
N GLU A 156 -13.85 -14.90 -18.30
CA GLU A 156 -13.74 -15.83 -19.41
C GLU A 156 -12.26 -16.08 -19.68
N ILE A 157 -11.88 -17.35 -19.86
CA ILE A 157 -10.53 -17.73 -20.25
C ILE A 157 -10.53 -17.93 -21.76
N HIS A 158 -9.76 -17.11 -22.47
CA HIS A 158 -9.59 -17.19 -23.91
C HIS A 158 -8.15 -17.57 -24.27
N GLU A 159 -7.96 -18.16 -25.43
CA GLU A 159 -6.63 -18.23 -26.02
C GLU A 159 -6.13 -16.81 -26.35
N HIS A 160 -4.81 -16.60 -26.38
CA HIS A 160 -4.20 -15.29 -26.47
C HIS A 160 -4.66 -14.49 -27.71
N GLU A 161 -4.79 -15.15 -28.84
CA GLU A 161 -5.22 -14.54 -30.10
C GLU A 161 -6.68 -14.10 -30.08
N GLU A 162 -7.57 -14.92 -29.55
CA GLU A 162 -9.00 -14.60 -29.34
C GLU A 162 -9.18 -13.41 -28.38
N PHE A 163 -8.34 -13.35 -27.34
CA PHE A 163 -8.34 -12.28 -26.35
C PHE A 163 -7.96 -10.93 -26.97
N ILE A 164 -6.87 -10.90 -27.79
CA ILE A 164 -6.43 -9.68 -28.50
C ILE A 164 -7.49 -9.19 -29.47
N GLU A 165 -8.11 -10.08 -30.27
CA GLU A 165 -9.18 -9.74 -31.20
C GLU A 165 -10.41 -9.15 -30.49
N ARG A 166 -10.74 -9.64 -29.30
CA ARG A 166 -11.88 -9.16 -28.53
C ARG A 166 -11.65 -7.78 -27.92
N ILE A 167 -10.43 -7.49 -27.45
CA ILE A 167 -10.05 -6.18 -26.88
C ILE A 167 -10.06 -5.08 -27.94
N SER A 168 -9.80 -5.40 -29.20
CA SER A 168 -9.79 -4.42 -30.30
C SER A 168 -11.16 -3.84 -30.66
N LYS A 169 -12.24 -4.38 -30.06
CA LYS A 169 -13.58 -3.82 -30.20
C LYS A 169 -13.75 -2.66 -29.20
N GLU A 170 -14.54 -1.64 -29.57
CA GLU A 170 -14.72 -0.35 -28.87
C GLU A 170 -15.25 -0.45 -27.42
N GLU A 171 -14.70 -1.34 -26.61
CA GLU A 171 -15.04 -1.53 -25.20
C GLU A 171 -13.87 -1.08 -24.32
N MET A 172 -14.18 -0.60 -23.13
CA MET A 172 -13.17 -0.23 -22.14
C MET A 172 -12.80 -1.47 -21.32
N TRP A 173 -11.53 -1.85 -21.38
CA TRP A 173 -10.97 -2.99 -20.66
C TRP A 173 -9.98 -2.57 -19.57
N LEU A 174 -10.08 -3.21 -18.42
CA LEU A 174 -9.05 -3.17 -17.39
C LEU A 174 -8.23 -4.47 -17.49
N LEU A 175 -6.96 -4.33 -17.86
CA LEU A 175 -6.06 -5.45 -18.07
C LEU A 175 -5.01 -5.48 -16.95
N PRO A 176 -5.22 -6.27 -15.89
CA PRO A 176 -4.21 -6.44 -14.86
C PRO A 176 -2.99 -7.17 -15.44
N CYS A 177 -1.79 -6.65 -15.16
CA CYS A 177 -0.53 -7.24 -15.60
C CYS A 177 0.41 -7.42 -14.43
N ASP A 178 1.06 -8.58 -14.34
CA ASP A 178 1.99 -8.93 -13.26
C ASP A 178 3.29 -8.11 -13.28
N SER A 179 3.61 -7.51 -14.43
CA SER A 179 4.83 -6.73 -14.55
C SER A 179 4.71 -5.60 -15.59
N LYS A 180 5.52 -4.54 -15.40
CA LYS A 180 5.66 -3.45 -16.38
C LYS A 180 6.08 -3.96 -17.77
N LYS A 181 6.88 -5.03 -17.82
CA LYS A 181 7.33 -5.64 -19.10
C LYS A 181 6.15 -6.27 -19.82
N GLN A 182 5.30 -7.01 -19.10
CA GLN A 182 4.09 -7.64 -19.64
C GLN A 182 3.10 -6.59 -20.14
N ALA A 183 2.83 -5.55 -19.35
CA ALA A 183 1.98 -4.44 -19.74
C ALA A 183 2.48 -3.75 -21.02
N LYS A 184 3.80 -3.51 -21.12
CA LYS A 184 4.41 -2.92 -22.32
C LYS A 184 4.30 -3.82 -23.55
N ASN A 185 4.50 -5.13 -23.39
CA ASN A 185 4.37 -6.08 -24.50
C ASN A 185 2.92 -6.14 -24.97
N LEU A 186 1.96 -6.19 -24.06
CA LEU A 186 0.54 -6.19 -24.39
C LEU A 186 0.14 -4.90 -25.11
N TRP A 187 0.62 -3.75 -24.65
CA TRP A 187 0.42 -2.45 -25.32
C TRP A 187 0.92 -2.47 -26.77
N ILE A 188 2.14 -2.96 -27.00
CA ILE A 188 2.73 -3.06 -28.35
C ILE A 188 1.88 -3.96 -29.26
N GLN A 189 1.44 -5.10 -28.76
CA GLN A 189 0.58 -6.02 -29.52
C GLN A 189 -0.75 -5.38 -29.89
N LEU A 190 -1.41 -4.71 -28.95
CA LEU A 190 -2.68 -4.01 -29.20
C LEU A 190 -2.53 -2.85 -30.19
N THR A 191 -1.45 -2.09 -30.10
CA THR A 191 -1.17 -0.96 -31.00
C THR A 191 -0.87 -1.44 -32.42
N ASN A 192 -0.05 -2.49 -32.57
CA ASN A 192 0.24 -3.06 -33.87
C ASN A 192 -0.99 -3.67 -34.53
N PHE A 193 -1.87 -4.30 -33.72
CA PHE A 193 -3.11 -4.85 -34.19
C PHE A 193 -4.06 -3.75 -34.73
N ASP A 194 -4.14 -2.61 -34.03
CA ASP A 194 -4.97 -1.47 -34.46
C ASP A 194 -4.46 -0.82 -35.75
N GLU A 195 -3.12 -0.70 -35.92
CA GLU A 195 -2.50 -0.22 -37.16
C GLU A 195 -2.72 -1.15 -38.36
N GLU A 196 -2.75 -2.47 -38.12
CA GLU A 196 -2.96 -3.46 -39.19
C GLU A 196 -4.43 -3.50 -39.66
N TYR A 197 -5.39 -3.32 -38.74
CA TYR A 197 -6.82 -3.38 -39.05
C TYR A 197 -7.50 -2.02 -39.28
N HIS A 198 -6.88 -0.94 -38.79
CA HIS A 198 -7.41 0.44 -38.92
C HIS A 198 -6.29 1.44 -39.31
N PRO A 199 -5.71 1.30 -40.52
CA PRO A 199 -4.59 2.12 -40.95
C PRO A 199 -4.87 3.62 -41.12
N GLU A 200 -6.14 4.04 -40.95
CA GLU A 200 -6.59 5.43 -41.15
C GLU A 200 -6.99 6.17 -39.85
N ARG A 201 -6.61 5.65 -38.66
CA ARG A 201 -6.86 6.31 -37.37
C ARG A 201 -5.63 7.05 -36.82
#